data_f14e35b1619302053574757bd818f0ad
#
_entry.id   f14e35b1619302053574757bd818f0ad
#
_cell.length_a   1.000
_cell.length_b   1.000
_cell.length_c   1.000
_cell.angle_alpha   90.00
_cell.angle_beta   90.00
_cell.angle_gamma   90.00
#
_symmetry.space_group_name_H-M   'P 1'
#
loop_
_entity.id
_entity.type
_entity.pdbx_description
1 polymer ?
#
loop_
_entity_poly.entity_id
_entity_poly.type
_entity_poly.pdbx_seq_one_letter_code
_entity_poly.pdbx_strand_id
1 'polypeptide(L)'
;MCILESERLILRPPRPTDIQSMTVWLSDFDVSKMTSRVPYPYNEGDAEAFLAMADEHRFVIQRKSDGLFLGMTGLHTEDGYEFGYWLGKPFWGFGYATEAAHRLVTYAFEALDLAEIHAGWFYDNPASGHVLAKLGARHNGSTMRDCRARGMAVLCHDMLLTRADFLRKQAA
;
A
#
# COMPACT_ATOMS: atom_id res chain seq x y z
N MET A 1 -2.33 14.63 12.65
CA MET A 1 -1.95 13.67 11.57
C MET A 1 -0.54 13.20 11.83
N CYS A 2 -0.31 11.89 11.79
CA CYS A 2 0.97 11.27 12.13
C CYS A 2 1.93 11.30 10.93
N ILE A 3 3.23 11.48 11.18
CA ILE A 3 4.31 11.29 10.21
C ILE A 3 5.15 10.13 10.71
N LEU A 4 5.40 9.15 9.84
CA LEU A 4 6.19 7.98 10.18
C LEU A 4 7.48 8.00 9.37
N GLU A 5 8.61 7.79 10.03
CA GLU A 5 9.92 7.80 9.38
C GLU A 5 10.57 6.42 9.41
N SER A 6 11.26 6.07 8.33
CA SER A 6 12.16 4.92 8.21
C SER A 6 13.55 5.40 7.80
N GLU A 7 14.44 4.52 7.39
CA GLU A 7 15.80 4.89 6.99
C GLU A 7 15.79 5.87 5.79
N ARG A 8 15.07 5.52 4.72
CA ARG A 8 15.06 6.27 3.45
C ARG A 8 13.76 7.02 3.17
N LEU A 9 12.68 6.75 3.94
CA LEU A 9 11.34 7.19 3.61
C LEU A 9 10.71 8.02 4.74
N ILE A 10 9.80 8.91 4.31
CA ILE A 10 8.82 9.59 5.15
C ILE A 10 7.44 9.13 4.67
N LEU A 11 6.64 8.56 5.58
CA LEU A 11 5.23 8.32 5.36
C LEU A 11 4.46 9.47 5.98
N ARG A 12 3.84 10.29 5.14
CA ARG A 12 3.13 11.51 5.55
C ARG A 12 1.71 11.55 4.98
N PRO A 13 0.81 12.32 5.59
CA PRO A 13 -0.52 12.55 5.02
C PRO A 13 -0.44 13.09 3.59
N PRO A 14 -1.38 12.69 2.70
CA PRO A 14 -1.48 13.24 1.36
C PRO A 14 -1.88 14.72 1.40
N ARG A 15 -1.47 15.48 0.37
CA ARG A 15 -1.69 16.93 0.22
C ARG A 15 -2.17 17.24 -1.18
N PRO A 16 -2.84 18.38 -1.41
CA PRO A 16 -3.23 18.80 -2.76
C PRO A 16 -2.07 18.87 -3.76
N THR A 17 -0.86 19.18 -3.30
CA THR A 17 0.36 19.19 -4.13
C THR A 17 0.77 17.81 -4.66
N ASP A 18 0.19 16.73 -4.14
CA ASP A 18 0.50 15.36 -4.56
C ASP A 18 -0.36 14.91 -5.77
N ILE A 19 -1.44 15.63 -6.10
CA ILE A 19 -2.39 15.30 -7.17
C ILE A 19 -1.67 15.00 -8.49
N GLN A 20 -0.76 15.88 -8.89
CA GLN A 20 -0.02 15.71 -10.14
C GLN A 20 0.82 14.42 -10.14
N SER A 21 1.52 14.12 -9.05
CA SER A 21 2.32 12.90 -8.93
C SER A 21 1.45 11.65 -8.91
N MET A 22 0.31 11.68 -8.21
CA MET A 22 -0.66 10.58 -8.22
C MET A 22 -1.17 10.32 -9.63
N THR A 23 -1.58 11.38 -10.33
CA THR A 23 -2.10 11.28 -11.70
C THR A 23 -1.07 10.70 -12.65
N VAL A 24 0.18 11.19 -12.60
CA VAL A 24 1.27 10.70 -13.45
C VAL A 24 1.52 9.20 -13.23
N TRP A 25 1.66 8.76 -11.99
CA TRP A 25 2.03 7.36 -11.72
C TRP A 25 0.87 6.38 -11.88
N LEU A 26 -0.36 6.78 -11.55
CA LEU A 26 -1.54 5.92 -11.69
C LEU A 26 -2.12 5.92 -13.12
N SER A 27 -1.66 6.81 -14.00
CA SER A 27 -1.94 6.73 -15.44
C SER A 27 -1.12 5.64 -16.14
N ASP A 28 -0.11 5.07 -15.48
CA ASP A 28 0.54 3.85 -15.96
C ASP A 28 -0.34 2.63 -15.64
N PHE A 29 -0.83 1.95 -16.68
CA PHE A 29 -1.68 0.76 -16.51
C PHE A 29 -0.99 -0.36 -15.75
N ASP A 30 0.34 -0.49 -15.87
CA ASP A 30 1.09 -1.50 -15.11
C ASP A 30 1.04 -1.25 -13.60
N VAL A 31 0.83 0.00 -13.16
CA VAL A 31 0.63 0.34 -11.76
C VAL A 31 -0.82 0.13 -11.34
N SER A 32 -1.76 0.77 -12.05
CA SER A 32 -3.17 0.78 -11.66
C SER A 32 -3.80 -0.62 -11.72
N LYS A 33 -3.43 -1.46 -12.70
CA LYS A 33 -3.93 -2.85 -12.81
C LYS A 33 -3.55 -3.77 -11.65
N MET A 34 -2.57 -3.36 -10.82
CA MET A 34 -2.14 -4.13 -9.63
C MET A 34 -2.87 -3.70 -8.34
N THR A 35 -3.84 -2.81 -8.46
CA THR A 35 -4.67 -2.32 -7.37
C THR A 35 -6.14 -2.67 -7.62
N SER A 36 -6.93 -2.85 -6.56
CA SER A 36 -8.36 -3.15 -6.70
C SER A 36 -9.21 -1.90 -6.95
N ARG A 37 -8.88 -0.78 -6.32
CA ARG A 37 -9.76 0.39 -6.22
C ARG A 37 -9.44 1.54 -7.18
N VAL A 38 -8.23 1.56 -7.74
CA VAL A 38 -7.79 2.61 -8.67
C VAL A 38 -8.45 2.41 -10.03
N PRO A 39 -9.13 3.41 -10.59
CA PRO A 39 -9.68 3.32 -11.94
C PRO A 39 -8.59 3.46 -13.02
N TYR A 40 -8.92 3.11 -14.26
CA TYR A 40 -8.10 3.40 -15.42
C TYR A 40 -8.98 3.79 -16.62
N PRO A 41 -8.66 4.86 -17.36
CA PRO A 41 -7.57 5.82 -17.08
C PRO A 41 -7.78 6.57 -15.75
N TYR A 42 -6.67 6.98 -15.12
CA TYR A 42 -6.68 7.77 -13.89
C TYR A 42 -6.45 9.25 -14.22
N ASN A 43 -7.20 10.14 -13.61
CA ASN A 43 -7.15 11.58 -13.88
C ASN A 43 -7.10 12.41 -12.57
N GLU A 44 -6.91 13.73 -12.70
CA GLU A 44 -6.81 14.65 -11.55
C GLU A 44 -8.07 14.62 -10.67
N GLY A 45 -9.25 14.50 -11.27
CA GLY A 45 -10.52 14.41 -10.52
C GLY A 45 -10.59 13.15 -9.65
N ASP A 46 -10.01 12.03 -10.10
CA ASP A 46 -9.89 10.82 -9.27
C ASP A 46 -8.97 11.05 -8.07
N ALA A 47 -7.85 11.78 -8.28
CA ALA A 47 -6.92 12.12 -7.22
C ALA A 47 -7.54 13.11 -6.20
N GLU A 48 -8.29 14.10 -6.67
CA GLU A 48 -9.04 15.04 -5.81
C GLU A 48 -10.10 14.30 -4.98
N ALA A 49 -10.86 13.40 -5.61
CA ALA A 49 -11.86 12.59 -4.92
C ALA A 49 -11.20 11.68 -3.86
N PHE A 50 -10.05 11.09 -4.17
CA PHE A 50 -9.28 10.31 -3.19
C PHE A 50 -8.84 11.17 -2.01
N LEU A 51 -8.30 12.37 -2.26
CA LEU A 51 -7.87 13.28 -1.19
C LEU A 51 -9.02 13.73 -0.28
N ALA A 52 -10.20 13.96 -0.85
CA ALA A 52 -11.38 14.33 -0.08
C ALA A 52 -11.86 13.22 0.87
N MET A 53 -11.56 11.96 0.55
CA MET A 53 -11.92 10.78 1.36
C MET A 53 -10.75 10.25 2.19
N ALA A 54 -9.54 10.78 2.01
CA ALA A 54 -8.36 10.28 2.70
C ALA A 54 -8.45 10.53 4.21
N ASP A 55 -8.37 9.44 4.95
CA ASP A 55 -8.35 9.43 6.41
C ASP A 55 -6.91 9.50 6.97
N GLU A 56 -6.79 9.41 8.29
CA GLU A 56 -5.49 9.44 9.00
C GLU A 56 -4.62 8.20 8.79
N HIS A 57 -5.15 7.15 8.14
CA HIS A 57 -4.45 5.91 7.84
C HIS A 57 -3.92 5.84 6.39
N ARG A 58 -3.99 6.95 5.64
CA ARG A 58 -3.46 7.07 4.27
C ARG A 58 -2.18 7.89 4.27
N PHE A 59 -1.13 7.33 3.68
CA PHE A 59 0.19 7.94 3.67
C PHE A 59 0.77 7.98 2.26
N VAL A 60 1.35 9.12 1.93
CA VAL A 60 2.30 9.25 0.82
C VAL A 60 3.61 8.62 1.22
N ILE A 61 4.22 7.88 0.34
CA ILE A 61 5.59 7.38 0.46
C ILE A 61 6.51 8.41 -0.20
N GLN A 62 7.24 9.15 0.60
CA GLN A 62 8.16 10.19 0.14
C GLN A 62 9.61 9.78 0.42
N ARG A 63 10.50 9.95 -0.56
CA ARG A 63 11.93 9.68 -0.37
C ARG A 63 12.61 10.85 0.36
N LYS A 64 13.39 10.55 1.40
CA LYS A 64 14.04 11.58 2.23
C LYS A 64 15.08 12.40 1.48
N SER A 65 15.85 11.76 0.59
CA SER A 65 17.02 12.38 -0.04
C SER A 65 16.69 13.58 -0.94
N ASP A 66 15.49 13.58 -1.55
CA ASP A 66 15.08 14.59 -2.53
C ASP A 66 13.62 15.03 -2.43
N GLY A 67 12.88 14.49 -1.45
CA GLY A 67 11.48 14.79 -1.25
C GLY A 67 10.54 14.20 -2.32
N LEU A 68 11.01 13.28 -3.16
CA LEU A 68 10.24 12.75 -4.28
C LEU A 68 9.08 11.88 -3.80
N PHE A 69 7.89 12.10 -4.36
CA PHE A 69 6.72 11.25 -4.20
C PHE A 69 6.95 9.92 -4.94
N LEU A 70 6.96 8.80 -4.22
CA LEU A 70 7.18 7.47 -4.81
C LEU A 70 5.88 6.70 -5.04
N GLY A 71 4.85 6.95 -4.25
CA GLY A 71 3.59 6.23 -4.23
C GLY A 71 2.86 6.43 -2.92
N MET A 72 1.96 5.50 -2.60
CA MET A 72 1.18 5.57 -1.37
C MET A 72 1.05 4.21 -0.67
N THR A 73 0.80 4.27 0.63
CA THR A 73 0.47 3.12 1.47
C THR A 73 -0.60 3.50 2.48
N GLY A 74 -1.30 2.53 3.03
CA GLY A 74 -2.32 2.81 4.04
C GLY A 74 -2.99 1.57 4.59
N LEU A 75 -3.88 1.80 5.55
CA LEU A 75 -4.77 0.81 6.11
C LEU A 75 -6.21 1.16 5.73
N HIS A 76 -6.92 0.25 5.09
CA HIS A 76 -8.35 0.34 4.84
C HIS A 76 -9.10 -0.23 6.04
N THR A 77 -10.15 0.45 6.49
CA THR A 77 -10.82 0.14 7.76
C THR A 77 -12.28 -0.28 7.60
N GLU A 78 -12.73 -0.54 6.36
CA GLU A 78 -14.14 -0.84 6.07
C GLU A 78 -14.62 -2.18 6.68
N ASP A 79 -13.79 -3.23 6.57
CA ASP A 79 -14.07 -4.58 7.07
C ASP A 79 -12.89 -5.11 7.91
N GLY A 80 -12.44 -4.36 8.89
CA GLY A 80 -11.20 -4.60 9.60
C GLY A 80 -10.06 -3.76 9.01
N TYR A 81 -8.82 -4.09 9.37
CA TYR A 81 -7.67 -3.35 8.85
C TYR A 81 -7.02 -4.12 7.70
N GLU A 82 -7.14 -3.58 6.49
CA GLU A 82 -6.49 -4.12 5.30
C GLU A 82 -5.33 -3.23 4.85
N PHE A 83 -4.12 -3.78 4.84
CA PHE A 83 -2.92 -3.12 4.34
C PHE A 83 -2.92 -3.10 2.81
N GLY A 84 -2.60 -1.92 2.26
CA GLY A 84 -2.41 -1.73 0.83
C GLY A 84 -1.31 -0.72 0.51
N TYR A 85 -0.71 -0.86 -0.66
CA TYR A 85 0.27 0.09 -1.18
C TYR A 85 0.34 0.04 -2.70
N TRP A 86 0.89 1.10 -3.27
CA TRP A 86 1.37 1.14 -4.65
C TRP A 86 2.58 2.08 -4.77
N LEU A 87 3.43 1.82 -5.74
CA LEU A 87 4.56 2.66 -6.13
C LEU A 87 4.52 2.92 -7.63
N GLY A 88 4.94 4.11 -8.04
CA GLY A 88 5.23 4.40 -9.43
C GLY A 88 6.28 3.43 -9.99
N LYS A 89 6.11 3.02 -11.24
CA LYS A 89 6.93 1.99 -11.90
C LYS A 89 8.45 2.24 -11.83
N PRO A 90 8.97 3.50 -11.98
CA PRO A 90 10.40 3.77 -11.85
C PRO A 90 11.01 3.47 -10.47
N PHE A 91 10.17 3.26 -9.44
CA PHE A 91 10.61 3.02 -8.06
C PHE A 91 10.56 1.56 -7.64
N TRP A 92 10.19 0.66 -8.56
CA TRP A 92 10.14 -0.77 -8.29
C TRP A 92 11.57 -1.36 -8.20
N GLY A 93 11.72 -2.42 -7.44
CA GLY A 93 13.00 -3.14 -7.30
C GLY A 93 14.00 -2.54 -6.31
N PHE A 94 13.76 -1.33 -5.78
CA PHE A 94 14.68 -0.66 -4.83
C PHE A 94 14.41 -0.97 -3.36
N GLY A 95 13.42 -1.83 -3.06
CA GLY A 95 13.06 -2.19 -1.69
C GLY A 95 12.16 -1.18 -0.97
N TYR A 96 11.76 -0.10 -1.60
CA TYR A 96 10.92 0.94 -0.99
C TYR A 96 9.56 0.41 -0.51
N ALA A 97 8.93 -0.50 -1.27
CA ALA A 97 7.66 -1.12 -0.86
C ALA A 97 7.81 -1.89 0.46
N THR A 98 8.87 -2.69 0.59
CA THR A 98 9.14 -3.46 1.82
C THR A 98 9.40 -2.53 3.01
N GLU A 99 10.19 -1.49 2.80
CA GLU A 99 10.53 -0.51 3.85
C GLU A 99 9.29 0.26 4.31
N ALA A 100 8.48 0.77 3.38
CA ALA A 100 7.24 1.47 3.69
C ALA A 100 6.24 0.56 4.40
N ALA A 101 6.07 -0.67 3.90
CA ALA A 101 5.19 -1.68 4.50
C ALA A 101 5.62 -2.02 5.93
N HIS A 102 6.91 -2.25 6.14
CA HIS A 102 7.46 -2.52 7.46
C HIS A 102 7.16 -1.38 8.44
N ARG A 103 7.41 -0.14 8.02
CA ARG A 103 7.18 1.04 8.88
C ARG A 103 5.70 1.24 9.23
N LEU A 104 4.80 1.05 8.26
CA LEU A 104 3.36 1.18 8.50
C LEU A 104 2.84 0.06 9.40
N VAL A 105 3.25 -1.19 9.17
CA VAL A 105 2.86 -2.35 9.99
C VAL A 105 3.36 -2.20 11.42
N THR A 106 4.60 -1.71 11.62
CA THR A 106 5.11 -1.36 12.95
C THR A 106 4.19 -0.36 13.66
N TYR A 107 3.81 0.70 12.98
CA TYR A 107 2.87 1.70 13.52
C TYR A 107 1.51 1.07 13.87
N ALA A 108 1.00 0.20 13.01
CA ALA A 108 -0.29 -0.46 13.23
C ALA A 108 -0.27 -1.35 14.48
N PHE A 109 0.80 -2.10 14.71
CA PHE A 109 0.89 -2.97 15.87
C PHE A 109 1.30 -2.25 17.15
N GLU A 110 2.14 -1.22 17.09
CA GLU A 110 2.64 -0.53 18.28
C GLU A 110 1.77 0.65 18.72
N ALA A 111 1.29 1.46 17.78
CA ALA A 111 0.57 2.68 18.09
C ALA A 111 -0.97 2.54 17.99
N LEU A 112 -1.47 1.72 17.05
CA LEU A 112 -2.91 1.44 16.95
C LEU A 112 -3.33 0.20 17.74
N ASP A 113 -2.38 -0.52 18.32
CA ASP A 113 -2.59 -1.74 19.12
C ASP A 113 -3.37 -2.84 18.41
N LEU A 114 -3.22 -2.96 17.08
CA LEU A 114 -3.91 -3.99 16.32
C LEU A 114 -3.37 -5.38 16.66
N ALA A 115 -4.25 -6.40 16.66
CA ALA A 115 -3.86 -7.79 16.82
C ALA A 115 -3.42 -8.42 15.49
N GLU A 116 -4.09 -8.01 14.39
CA GLU A 116 -3.89 -8.56 13.05
C GLU A 116 -4.21 -7.53 11.96
N ILE A 117 -3.68 -7.77 10.77
CA ILE A 117 -3.86 -6.97 9.58
C ILE A 117 -4.10 -7.93 8.41
N HIS A 118 -5.13 -7.66 7.61
CA HIS A 118 -5.38 -8.34 6.35
C HIS A 118 -4.60 -7.66 5.22
N ALA A 119 -4.30 -8.41 4.18
CA ALA A 119 -3.72 -7.89 2.95
C ALA A 119 -4.06 -8.83 1.78
N GLY A 120 -3.88 -8.36 0.56
CA GLY A 120 -4.07 -9.21 -0.62
C GLY A 120 -3.16 -8.80 -1.76
N TRP A 121 -2.92 -9.74 -2.69
CA TRP A 121 -2.18 -9.48 -3.91
C TRP A 121 -2.77 -10.29 -5.08
N PHE A 122 -2.87 -9.68 -6.24
CA PHE A 122 -3.37 -10.35 -7.43
C PHE A 122 -2.39 -11.43 -7.91
N TYR A 123 -2.90 -12.55 -8.39
CA TYR A 123 -2.13 -13.75 -8.75
C TYR A 123 -0.95 -13.47 -9.70
N ASP A 124 -1.04 -12.42 -10.50
CA ASP A 124 -0.04 -11.97 -11.46
C ASP A 124 0.89 -10.86 -10.92
N ASN A 125 0.85 -10.58 -9.58
CA ASN A 125 1.72 -9.64 -8.88
C ASN A 125 2.55 -10.33 -7.76
N PRO A 126 3.40 -11.32 -8.09
CA PRO A 126 4.18 -12.03 -7.07
C PRO A 126 5.12 -11.12 -6.28
N ALA A 127 5.51 -9.97 -6.84
CA ALA A 127 6.34 -8.99 -6.14
C ALA A 127 5.65 -8.47 -4.86
N SER A 128 4.33 -8.21 -4.92
CA SER A 128 3.55 -7.84 -3.73
C SER A 128 3.46 -8.99 -2.73
N GLY A 129 3.26 -10.22 -3.18
CA GLY A 129 3.30 -11.41 -2.33
C GLY A 129 4.64 -11.55 -1.59
N HIS A 130 5.76 -11.29 -2.25
CA HIS A 130 7.08 -11.30 -1.62
C HIS A 130 7.26 -10.19 -0.56
N VAL A 131 6.68 -9.00 -0.78
CA VAL A 131 6.69 -7.94 0.25
C VAL A 131 5.96 -8.41 1.50
N LEU A 132 4.75 -8.97 1.36
CA LEU A 132 3.95 -9.46 2.47
C LEU A 132 4.63 -10.63 3.21
N ALA A 133 5.22 -11.56 2.47
CA ALA A 133 5.98 -12.68 3.07
C ALA A 133 7.21 -12.21 3.88
N LYS A 134 7.88 -11.15 3.46
CA LYS A 134 8.98 -10.54 4.22
C LYS A 134 8.53 -9.93 5.55
N LEU A 135 7.28 -9.49 5.66
CA LEU A 135 6.69 -9.02 6.91
C LEU A 135 6.26 -10.17 7.84
N GLY A 136 6.17 -11.39 7.33
CA GLY A 136 5.70 -12.56 8.06
C GLY A 136 4.22 -12.89 7.81
N ALA A 137 3.57 -12.25 6.83
CA ALA A 137 2.19 -12.55 6.47
C ALA A 137 2.07 -13.98 5.93
N ARG A 138 0.96 -14.65 6.30
CA ARG A 138 0.66 -16.02 5.89
C ARG A 138 -0.51 -16.03 4.92
N HIS A 139 -0.51 -16.99 4.02
CA HIS A 139 -1.65 -17.22 3.12
C HIS A 139 -2.90 -17.58 3.94
N ASN A 140 -4.01 -16.91 3.64
CA ASN A 140 -5.29 -17.02 4.34
C ASN A 140 -6.47 -17.24 3.37
N GLY A 141 -6.23 -17.91 2.25
CA GLY A 141 -7.25 -18.16 1.24
C GLY A 141 -7.03 -17.38 -0.05
N SER A 142 -8.01 -17.47 -0.92
CA SER A 142 -8.01 -16.73 -2.19
C SER A 142 -9.44 -16.37 -2.56
N THR A 143 -9.65 -15.16 -3.04
CA THR A 143 -10.96 -14.62 -3.43
C THR A 143 -10.88 -13.98 -4.81
N MET A 144 -12.02 -13.83 -5.47
CA MET A 144 -12.12 -12.99 -6.66
C MET A 144 -12.40 -11.55 -6.19
N ARG A 145 -11.52 -10.63 -6.53
CA ARG A 145 -11.65 -9.21 -6.17
C ARG A 145 -11.79 -8.35 -7.41
N ASP A 146 -12.70 -7.41 -7.39
CA ASP A 146 -12.85 -6.44 -8.47
C ASP A 146 -11.56 -5.62 -8.63
N CYS A 147 -11.12 -5.51 -9.88
CA CYS A 147 -10.04 -4.63 -10.29
C CYS A 147 -10.62 -3.55 -11.21
N ARG A 148 -10.79 -2.34 -10.69
CA ARG A 148 -11.43 -1.24 -11.44
C ARG A 148 -10.67 -0.91 -12.73
N ALA A 149 -9.34 -0.92 -12.67
CA ALA A 149 -8.50 -0.64 -13.84
C ALA A 149 -8.65 -1.70 -14.93
N ARG A 150 -8.91 -2.97 -14.59
CA ARG A 150 -9.09 -4.06 -15.55
C ARG A 150 -10.56 -4.24 -15.97
N GLY A 151 -11.50 -3.61 -15.26
CA GLY A 151 -12.93 -3.77 -15.50
C GLY A 151 -13.45 -5.19 -15.26
N MET A 152 -12.76 -5.99 -14.44
CA MET A 152 -13.09 -7.38 -14.16
C MET A 152 -12.61 -7.84 -12.80
N ALA A 153 -13.20 -8.90 -12.29
CA ALA A 153 -12.69 -9.57 -11.10
C ALA A 153 -11.42 -10.37 -11.39
N VAL A 154 -10.46 -10.34 -10.50
CA VAL A 154 -9.14 -10.98 -10.59
C VAL A 154 -8.90 -11.83 -9.35
N LEU A 155 -8.28 -12.99 -9.53
CA LEU A 155 -7.91 -13.85 -8.41
C LEU A 155 -6.91 -13.12 -7.51
N CYS A 156 -7.27 -13.00 -6.25
CA CYS A 156 -6.46 -12.38 -5.19
C CYS A 156 -6.08 -13.45 -4.17
N HIS A 157 -4.81 -13.50 -3.80
CA HIS A 157 -4.33 -14.29 -2.68
C HIS A 157 -4.50 -13.46 -1.40
N ASP A 158 -5.35 -13.91 -0.51
CA ASP A 158 -5.59 -13.27 0.77
C ASP A 158 -4.50 -13.65 1.77
N MET A 159 -4.02 -12.66 2.50
CA MET A 159 -2.93 -12.80 3.46
C MET A 159 -3.38 -12.27 4.83
N LEU A 160 -2.93 -12.94 5.87
CA LEU A 160 -3.12 -12.51 7.26
C LEU A 160 -1.74 -12.29 7.91
N LEU A 161 -1.57 -11.16 8.55
CA LEU A 161 -0.39 -10.82 9.32
C LEU A 161 -0.80 -10.55 10.77
N THR A 162 -0.45 -11.46 11.67
CA THR A 162 -0.61 -11.24 13.11
C THR A 162 0.59 -10.52 13.70
N ARG A 163 0.38 -9.78 14.81
CA ARG A 163 1.48 -9.17 15.57
C ARG A 163 2.57 -10.20 15.94
N ALA A 164 2.17 -11.40 16.35
CA ALA A 164 3.10 -12.45 16.73
C ALA A 164 3.98 -12.93 15.56
N ASP A 165 3.40 -13.05 14.35
CA ASP A 165 4.15 -13.45 13.16
C ASP A 165 5.12 -12.36 12.70
N PHE A 166 4.67 -11.09 12.77
CA PHE A 166 5.54 -9.95 12.48
C PHE A 166 6.75 -9.91 13.41
N LEU A 167 6.55 -9.96 14.72
CA LEU A 167 7.65 -9.95 15.71
C LEU A 167 8.60 -11.13 15.53
N ARG A 168 8.07 -12.33 15.27
CA ARG A 168 8.89 -13.53 14.99
C ARG A 168 9.76 -13.34 13.76
N LYS A 169 9.22 -12.69 12.73
CA LYS A 169 9.95 -12.42 11.48
C LYS A 169 11.06 -11.39 11.66
N GLN A 170 10.90 -10.43 12.58
CA GLN A 170 11.92 -9.44 12.94
C GLN A 170 13.10 -10.05 13.71
N ALA A 171 12.85 -11.13 14.47
CA ALA A 171 13.83 -11.78 15.31
C ALA A 171 14.68 -12.85 14.56
N ALA A 172 14.35 -13.16 13.32
CA ALA A 172 14.98 -14.19 12.49
C ALA A 172 16.00 -13.65 11.50
#